data_109b8a1c838bdf3c1b5d2a65fde7221e
#
_entry.id   109b8a1c838bdf3c1b5d2a65fde7221e
#
_cell.length_a   1.000
_cell.length_b   1.000
_cell.length_c   1.000
_cell.angle_alpha   90.00
_cell.angle_beta   90.00
_cell.angle_gamma   90.00
#
_symmetry.space_group_name_H-M   'P 1'
#
loop_
_entity.id
_entity.type
_entity.pdbx_description
1 polymer ?
#
loop_
_entity_poly.entity_id
_entity_poly.type
_entity_poly.pdbx_seq_one_letter_code
_entity_poly.pdbx_strand_id
1 'polypeptide(L)'
;MSTPTQHKIHSQGIFHGLPDLSNAPNNLTAVVTGSNGISGSQILRVLAQNSSRWSKIYALSRRPPSGTWPSHVEHIALDLTNDAEIIASVLREKGIKPDFVFWFAYVLVTDPRSGALQWSDPRLVDTNTSILSNFLEALPLADALPKRVVIQYGGKWNGVHLGASQVPMTEDQLPLVDPATGKRDGNLYYSQQDILTSFASRHNIRWAAGLPPPVIGFSPDSFQTIIFPLLVYAAVQKHLGKPLEFPSDIAAWWCPQHLGNAMLNGYEYEWMALSPQTANNMFNISDDSVFTWALFWPMLASRFGMPYTGPETNDAVEGWREAAMPAEPPPHGLGKRTVRRYKWSFVEWAQQQENVQAWEHQTEEHELKGGPWKDVGAIFGRADAGVSANDVKLYSMAKAKKHGWFGFVDSNESMLSVVDEFVAGKIIPDPKSIQSKAA
;
A
#
# COMPACT_ATOMS: atom_id res chain seq x y z
N MET A 1 15.51 16.81 35.11
CA MET A 1 15.53 16.81 33.62
C MET A 1 16.06 15.46 33.17
N SER A 2 15.29 14.70 32.40
CA SER A 2 15.75 13.44 31.86
C SER A 2 16.88 13.68 30.84
N THR A 3 17.90 12.87 30.85
CA THR A 3 18.99 12.92 29.85
C THR A 3 18.34 12.79 28.45
N PRO A 4 18.70 13.63 27.48
CA PRO A 4 18.15 13.51 26.14
C PRO A 4 18.49 12.13 25.54
N THR A 5 17.49 11.45 25.02
CA THR A 5 17.67 10.18 24.32
C THR A 5 18.39 10.45 23.00
N GLN A 6 19.59 9.87 22.82
CA GLN A 6 20.28 9.92 21.53
C GLN A 6 19.79 8.78 20.64
N HIS A 7 19.32 9.11 19.44
CA HIS A 7 18.98 8.14 18.40
C HIS A 7 20.08 8.10 17.35
N LYS A 8 20.62 6.91 17.10
CA LYS A 8 21.53 6.68 15.98
C LYS A 8 20.71 6.37 14.74
N ILE A 9 20.98 7.07 13.66
CA ILE A 9 20.29 6.92 12.38
C ILE A 9 21.31 6.76 11.25
N HIS A 10 20.89 6.16 10.14
CA HIS A 10 21.69 5.99 8.93
C HIS A 10 20.83 6.19 7.67
N SER A 11 21.47 6.15 6.52
CA SER A 11 20.80 6.19 5.21
C SER A 11 21.12 4.93 4.41
N GLN A 12 20.17 4.49 3.60
CA GLN A 12 20.32 3.36 2.69
C GLN A 12 19.62 3.64 1.36
N GLY A 13 20.38 3.87 0.28
CA GLY A 13 19.84 4.33 -1.00
C GLY A 13 19.12 5.65 -0.83
N ILE A 14 17.87 5.72 -1.29
CA ILE A 14 16.99 6.89 -1.18
C ILE A 14 16.32 7.03 0.19
N PHE A 15 16.51 6.08 1.09
CA PHE A 15 15.90 6.07 2.42
C PHE A 15 16.84 6.66 3.46
N HIS A 16 16.38 7.66 4.19
CA HIS A 16 17.16 8.40 5.17
C HIS A 16 16.54 8.28 6.56
N GLY A 17 17.33 8.60 7.59
CA GLY A 17 16.84 8.61 8.98
C GLY A 17 16.46 7.24 9.54
N LEU A 18 16.88 6.14 8.91
CA LEU A 18 16.61 4.78 9.37
C LEU A 18 17.24 4.53 10.74
N PRO A 19 16.55 3.87 11.69
CA PRO A 19 17.08 3.62 13.01
C PRO A 19 18.24 2.60 12.98
N ASP A 20 19.25 2.81 13.82
CA ASP A 20 20.28 1.80 14.09
C ASP A 20 19.68 0.69 14.98
N LEU A 21 19.49 -0.47 14.38
CA LEU A 21 18.98 -1.67 15.07
C LEU A 21 20.12 -2.65 15.45
N SER A 22 21.39 -2.21 15.45
CA SER A 22 22.55 -3.07 15.73
C SER A 22 22.48 -3.80 17.08
N ASN A 23 21.82 -3.19 18.08
CA ASN A 23 21.61 -3.78 19.40
C ASN A 23 20.35 -4.71 19.50
N ALA A 24 19.59 -4.86 18.41
CA ALA A 24 18.47 -5.78 18.40
C ALA A 24 18.94 -7.24 18.38
N PRO A 25 18.12 -8.20 18.86
CA PRO A 25 18.49 -9.62 18.88
C PRO A 25 18.83 -10.16 17.49
N ASN A 26 19.68 -11.17 17.46
CA ASN A 26 20.02 -11.98 16.29
C ASN A 26 19.36 -13.36 16.34
N ASN A 27 19.53 -14.15 15.28
CA ASN A 27 19.02 -15.51 15.15
C ASN A 27 17.49 -15.60 15.31
N LEU A 28 16.77 -14.64 14.77
CA LEU A 28 15.32 -14.55 14.82
C LEU A 28 14.68 -15.30 13.65
N THR A 29 13.48 -15.81 13.91
CA THR A 29 12.61 -16.41 12.90
C THR A 29 11.42 -15.49 12.63
N ALA A 30 11.18 -15.17 11.36
CA ALA A 30 10.02 -14.38 10.91
C ALA A 30 9.05 -15.23 10.09
N VAL A 31 7.75 -14.97 10.26
CA VAL A 31 6.70 -15.36 9.32
C VAL A 31 6.15 -14.12 8.67
N VAL A 32 6.12 -14.08 7.33
CA VAL A 32 5.54 -12.99 6.54
C VAL A 32 4.36 -13.54 5.75
N THR A 33 3.14 -13.10 6.06
CA THR A 33 1.93 -13.47 5.31
C THR A 33 1.68 -12.48 4.17
N GLY A 34 1.01 -12.91 3.11
CA GLY A 34 0.76 -12.06 1.95
C GLY A 34 2.04 -11.65 1.21
N SER A 35 3.06 -12.52 1.21
CA SER A 35 4.42 -12.27 0.72
C SER A 35 4.52 -11.92 -0.78
N ASN A 36 3.46 -12.12 -1.57
CA ASN A 36 3.36 -11.71 -2.98
C ASN A 36 2.80 -10.28 -3.16
N GLY A 37 2.18 -9.71 -2.13
CA GLY A 37 1.63 -8.35 -2.18
C GLY A 37 2.70 -7.27 -2.16
N ILE A 38 2.32 -6.03 -2.49
CA ILE A 38 3.24 -4.89 -2.51
C ILE A 38 3.96 -4.73 -1.17
N SER A 39 3.24 -4.69 -0.05
CA SER A 39 3.85 -4.56 1.28
C SER A 39 4.59 -5.82 1.70
N GLY A 40 3.99 -7.01 1.52
CA GLY A 40 4.59 -8.28 1.95
C GLY A 40 5.89 -8.61 1.22
N SER A 41 6.01 -8.31 -0.07
CA SER A 41 7.25 -8.52 -0.82
C SER A 41 8.37 -7.56 -0.40
N GLN A 42 8.02 -6.33 -0.03
CA GLN A 42 9.02 -5.34 0.36
C GLN A 42 9.52 -5.56 1.79
N ILE A 43 8.65 -5.90 2.75
CA ILE A 43 9.14 -6.31 4.09
C ILE A 43 10.01 -7.58 3.97
N LEU A 44 9.64 -8.54 3.12
CA LEU A 44 10.45 -9.73 2.89
C LEU A 44 11.86 -9.35 2.39
N ARG A 45 11.98 -8.37 1.48
CA ARG A 45 13.27 -7.82 1.03
C ARG A 45 14.05 -7.16 2.16
N VAL A 46 13.39 -6.37 3.01
CA VAL A 46 14.03 -5.71 4.16
C VAL A 46 14.61 -6.75 5.11
N LEU A 47 13.82 -7.72 5.54
CA LEU A 47 14.28 -8.75 6.47
C LEU A 47 15.42 -9.60 5.86
N ALA A 48 15.33 -9.91 4.56
CA ALA A 48 16.33 -10.72 3.86
C ALA A 48 17.72 -10.05 3.76
N GLN A 49 17.83 -8.72 3.97
CA GLN A 49 19.11 -8.00 3.95
C GLN A 49 20.02 -8.36 5.13
N ASN A 50 19.47 -8.87 6.23
CA ASN A 50 20.25 -9.16 7.44
C ASN A 50 20.03 -10.60 7.90
N SER A 51 20.77 -11.55 7.30
CA SER A 51 20.70 -12.98 7.63
C SER A 51 21.21 -13.34 9.02
N SER A 52 22.04 -12.52 9.64
CA SER A 52 22.47 -12.73 11.03
C SER A 52 21.36 -12.40 12.02
N ARG A 53 20.53 -11.43 11.72
CA ARG A 53 19.35 -11.07 12.50
C ARG A 53 18.20 -12.02 12.23
N TRP A 54 17.84 -12.17 10.98
CA TRP A 54 16.75 -13.01 10.52
C TRP A 54 17.28 -14.31 9.94
N SER A 55 17.68 -15.22 10.82
CA SER A 55 18.30 -16.48 10.40
C SER A 55 17.35 -17.39 9.62
N LYS A 56 16.04 -17.21 9.79
CA LYS A 56 15.00 -17.89 9.02
C LYS A 56 13.80 -16.99 8.79
N ILE A 57 13.32 -16.94 7.54
CA ILE A 57 12.13 -16.19 7.14
C ILE A 57 11.22 -17.12 6.35
N TYR A 58 9.99 -17.32 6.83
CA TYR A 58 8.97 -18.09 6.15
C TYR A 58 8.02 -17.13 5.41
N ALA A 59 8.01 -17.19 4.09
CA ALA A 59 7.13 -16.42 3.23
C ALA A 59 5.84 -17.22 2.95
N LEU A 60 4.73 -16.86 3.61
CA LEU A 60 3.46 -17.56 3.49
C LEU A 60 2.57 -16.91 2.45
N SER A 61 2.26 -17.66 1.40
CA SER A 61 1.34 -17.25 0.33
C SER A 61 0.95 -18.46 -0.50
N ARG A 62 -0.12 -18.35 -1.28
CA ARG A 62 -0.60 -19.45 -2.15
C ARG A 62 0.38 -19.80 -3.28
N ARG A 63 1.16 -18.82 -3.75
CA ARG A 63 2.19 -18.96 -4.78
C ARG A 63 3.50 -18.36 -4.27
N PRO A 64 4.66 -18.86 -4.70
CA PRO A 64 5.94 -18.29 -4.28
C PRO A 64 6.04 -16.81 -4.67
N PRO A 65 6.65 -15.95 -3.82
CA PRO A 65 6.92 -14.58 -4.18
C PRO A 65 7.94 -14.53 -5.32
N SER A 66 7.70 -13.61 -6.26
CA SER A 66 8.55 -13.44 -7.44
C SER A 66 9.96 -12.98 -7.07
N GLY A 67 10.93 -13.37 -7.89
CA GLY A 67 12.35 -13.01 -7.72
C GLY A 67 13.17 -14.13 -7.11
N THR A 68 14.47 -13.85 -6.91
CA THR A 68 15.42 -14.78 -6.29
C THR A 68 15.61 -14.39 -4.83
N TRP A 69 15.48 -15.38 -3.96
CA TRP A 69 15.58 -15.19 -2.51
C TRP A 69 16.79 -15.92 -1.94
N PRO A 70 17.48 -15.36 -0.94
CA PRO A 70 18.58 -16.06 -0.27
C PRO A 70 18.06 -17.28 0.50
N SER A 71 18.95 -18.24 0.78
CA SER A 71 18.61 -19.57 1.34
C SER A 71 17.91 -19.53 2.71
N HIS A 72 18.02 -18.45 3.47
CA HIS A 72 17.32 -18.29 4.74
C HIS A 72 15.87 -17.83 4.58
N VAL A 73 15.42 -17.50 3.36
CA VAL A 73 14.02 -17.23 3.00
C VAL A 73 13.42 -18.49 2.38
N GLU A 74 12.36 -19.00 2.97
CA GLU A 74 11.66 -20.21 2.50
C GLU A 74 10.19 -19.88 2.23
N HIS A 75 9.72 -20.22 1.03
CA HIS A 75 8.30 -20.12 0.72
C HIS A 75 7.54 -21.33 1.21
N ILE A 76 6.43 -21.08 1.89
CA ILE A 76 5.45 -22.09 2.30
C ILE A 76 4.13 -21.80 1.57
N ALA A 77 3.73 -22.73 0.71
CA ALA A 77 2.44 -22.64 0.03
C ALA A 77 1.32 -22.89 1.04
N LEU A 78 0.56 -21.83 1.35
CA LEU A 78 -0.52 -21.87 2.33
C LEU A 78 -1.67 -20.95 1.90
N ASP A 79 -2.87 -21.52 1.88
CA ASP A 79 -4.10 -20.73 1.74
C ASP A 79 -4.65 -20.41 3.14
N LEU A 80 -4.66 -19.13 3.47
CA LEU A 80 -5.12 -18.63 4.77
C LEU A 80 -6.67 -18.62 4.89
N THR A 81 -7.39 -18.99 3.83
CA THR A 81 -8.84 -19.23 3.91
C THR A 81 -9.20 -20.58 4.52
N ASN A 82 -8.21 -21.45 4.71
CA ASN A 82 -8.38 -22.72 5.43
C ASN A 82 -8.66 -22.50 6.91
N ASP A 83 -9.24 -23.51 7.54
CA ASP A 83 -9.48 -23.54 8.98
C ASP A 83 -8.18 -23.57 9.80
N ALA A 84 -8.26 -23.18 11.07
CA ALA A 84 -7.12 -23.07 11.96
C ALA A 84 -6.36 -24.40 12.12
N GLU A 85 -7.05 -25.54 12.15
CA GLU A 85 -6.46 -26.88 12.27
C GLU A 85 -5.60 -27.24 11.05
N ILE A 86 -6.05 -26.90 9.84
CA ILE A 86 -5.30 -27.11 8.59
C ILE A 86 -4.05 -26.23 8.58
N ILE A 87 -4.20 -24.96 8.92
CA ILE A 87 -3.07 -24.03 9.03
C ILE A 87 -2.06 -24.54 10.07
N ALA A 88 -2.53 -24.92 11.24
CA ALA A 88 -1.69 -25.46 12.32
C ALA A 88 -0.96 -26.76 11.91
N SER A 89 -1.59 -27.63 11.14
CA SER A 89 -0.95 -28.83 10.61
C SER A 89 0.25 -28.50 9.74
N VAL A 90 0.11 -27.50 8.82
CA VAL A 90 1.20 -27.04 7.97
C VAL A 90 2.34 -26.44 8.81
N LEU A 91 2.01 -25.58 9.79
CA LEU A 91 3.02 -24.98 10.66
C LEU A 91 3.82 -26.05 11.44
N ARG A 92 3.15 -27.06 11.99
CA ARG A 92 3.79 -28.18 12.70
C ARG A 92 4.65 -29.02 11.78
N GLU A 93 4.13 -29.43 10.63
CA GLU A 93 4.87 -30.24 9.64
C GLU A 93 6.17 -29.58 9.21
N LYS A 94 6.13 -28.26 9.01
CA LYS A 94 7.30 -27.45 8.62
C LYS A 94 8.16 -27.01 9.81
N GLY A 95 7.79 -27.33 11.04
CA GLY A 95 8.53 -26.94 12.24
C GLY A 95 8.60 -25.42 12.45
N ILE A 96 7.57 -24.67 12.00
CA ILE A 96 7.56 -23.20 12.02
C ILE A 96 7.28 -22.71 13.44
N LYS A 97 8.27 -22.06 14.06
CA LYS A 97 8.17 -21.40 15.37
C LYS A 97 8.69 -19.97 15.25
N PRO A 98 7.83 -18.99 14.90
CA PRO A 98 8.27 -17.64 14.66
C PRO A 98 8.53 -16.88 15.96
N ASP A 99 9.58 -16.05 15.97
CA ASP A 99 9.71 -14.98 16.97
C ASP A 99 8.76 -13.82 16.65
N PHE A 100 8.57 -13.55 15.36
CA PHE A 100 7.74 -12.45 14.87
C PHE A 100 6.86 -12.89 13.70
N VAL A 101 5.61 -12.41 13.71
CA VAL A 101 4.69 -12.52 12.56
C VAL A 101 4.45 -11.15 11.98
N PHE A 102 4.62 -11.03 10.65
CA PHE A 102 4.30 -9.85 9.87
C PHE A 102 3.07 -10.13 9.02
N TRP A 103 1.96 -9.49 9.35
CA TRP A 103 0.66 -9.74 8.73
C TRP A 103 0.32 -8.74 7.63
N PHE A 104 0.40 -9.19 6.38
CA PHE A 104 0.04 -8.42 5.18
C PHE A 104 -0.96 -9.17 4.29
N ALA A 105 -1.48 -10.30 4.74
CA ALA A 105 -2.46 -11.05 3.98
C ALA A 105 -3.76 -10.25 3.85
N TYR A 106 -4.26 -10.19 2.62
CA TYR A 106 -5.49 -9.51 2.26
C TYR A 106 -6.15 -10.22 1.07
N VAL A 107 -7.42 -10.54 1.20
CA VAL A 107 -8.23 -11.14 0.13
C VAL A 107 -9.11 -10.07 -0.48
N LEU A 108 -8.96 -9.88 -1.79
CA LEU A 108 -9.85 -9.02 -2.56
C LEU A 108 -11.18 -9.71 -2.81
N VAL A 109 -12.26 -8.98 -2.58
CA VAL A 109 -13.59 -9.37 -2.99
C VAL A 109 -13.96 -8.55 -4.20
N THR A 110 -14.28 -9.23 -5.29
CA THR A 110 -14.72 -8.60 -6.52
C THR A 110 -16.20 -8.89 -6.76
N ASP A 111 -16.90 -7.96 -7.40
CA ASP A 111 -18.23 -8.22 -7.91
C ASP A 111 -18.16 -9.26 -9.04
N PRO A 112 -18.91 -10.37 -8.94
CA PRO A 112 -18.85 -11.44 -9.95
C PRO A 112 -19.29 -11.00 -11.36
N ARG A 113 -20.06 -9.90 -11.46
CA ARG A 113 -20.61 -9.42 -12.73
C ARG A 113 -19.72 -8.40 -13.41
N SER A 114 -19.13 -7.49 -12.62
CA SER A 114 -18.32 -6.37 -13.13
C SER A 114 -16.81 -6.55 -12.93
N GLY A 115 -16.36 -7.50 -12.09
CA GLY A 115 -14.99 -7.62 -11.65
C GLY A 115 -14.50 -6.47 -10.75
N ALA A 116 -15.37 -5.48 -10.51
CA ALA A 116 -15.01 -4.29 -9.74
C ALA A 116 -14.75 -4.62 -8.27
N LEU A 117 -13.73 -4.00 -7.69
CA LEU A 117 -13.42 -4.12 -6.28
C LEU A 117 -14.53 -3.53 -5.42
N GLN A 118 -15.09 -4.35 -4.57
CA GLN A 118 -16.17 -3.99 -3.64
C GLN A 118 -15.57 -3.63 -2.27
N TRP A 119 -15.20 -2.37 -2.09
CA TRP A 119 -14.59 -1.89 -0.86
C TRP A 119 -15.54 -1.79 0.32
N SER A 120 -16.84 -1.73 0.07
CA SER A 120 -17.95 -1.72 1.05
C SER A 120 -18.73 -3.03 1.12
N ASP A 121 -18.27 -4.06 0.40
CA ASP A 121 -18.92 -5.37 0.44
C ASP A 121 -18.75 -6.00 1.82
N PRO A 122 -19.82 -6.42 2.51
CA PRO A 122 -19.74 -7.09 3.80
C PRO A 122 -18.82 -8.32 3.78
N ARG A 123 -18.78 -9.06 2.66
CA ARG A 123 -17.89 -10.21 2.47
C ARG A 123 -16.40 -9.86 2.60
N LEU A 124 -16.02 -8.60 2.27
CA LEU A 124 -14.65 -8.14 2.45
C LEU A 124 -14.24 -8.16 3.91
N VAL A 125 -15.13 -7.68 4.79
CA VAL A 125 -14.90 -7.65 6.24
C VAL A 125 -14.84 -9.08 6.78
N ASP A 126 -15.86 -9.88 6.48
CA ASP A 126 -15.97 -11.26 6.96
C ASP A 126 -14.77 -12.12 6.51
N THR A 127 -14.43 -12.07 5.21
CA THR A 127 -13.31 -12.87 4.68
C THR A 127 -11.99 -12.48 5.32
N ASN A 128 -11.66 -11.19 5.36
CA ASN A 128 -10.37 -10.75 5.89
C ASN A 128 -10.28 -10.82 7.41
N THR A 129 -11.39 -10.78 8.09
CA THR A 129 -11.48 -11.02 9.53
C THR A 129 -11.28 -12.51 9.85
N SER A 130 -11.93 -13.38 9.07
CA SER A 130 -11.80 -14.84 9.23
C SER A 130 -10.39 -15.35 8.97
N ILE A 131 -9.71 -14.89 7.91
CA ILE A 131 -8.33 -15.35 7.63
C ILE A 131 -7.35 -14.95 8.73
N LEU A 132 -7.52 -13.76 9.34
CA LEU A 132 -6.71 -13.35 10.48
C LEU A 132 -7.02 -14.21 11.70
N SER A 133 -8.29 -14.42 12.02
CA SER A 133 -8.73 -15.24 13.15
C SER A 133 -8.21 -16.67 13.04
N ASN A 134 -8.41 -17.32 11.89
CA ASN A 134 -7.96 -18.69 11.64
C ASN A 134 -6.44 -18.84 11.78
N PHE A 135 -5.69 -17.87 11.23
CA PHE A 135 -4.23 -17.90 11.38
C PHE A 135 -3.78 -17.71 12.82
N LEU A 136 -4.35 -16.74 13.54
CA LEU A 136 -4.00 -16.52 14.94
C LEU A 136 -4.34 -17.73 15.82
N GLU A 137 -5.52 -18.33 15.65
CA GLU A 137 -5.91 -19.52 16.40
C GLU A 137 -5.08 -20.77 16.02
N ALA A 138 -4.52 -20.83 14.83
CA ALA A 138 -3.59 -21.89 14.42
C ALA A 138 -2.25 -21.84 15.17
N LEU A 139 -1.81 -20.67 15.61
CA LEU A 139 -0.50 -20.50 16.28
C LEU A 139 -0.40 -21.30 17.58
N PRO A 140 -1.33 -21.20 18.55
CA PRO A 140 -1.27 -22.03 19.75
C PRO A 140 -1.48 -23.52 19.45
N LEU A 141 -2.32 -23.88 18.49
CA LEU A 141 -2.52 -25.26 18.05
C LEU A 141 -1.22 -25.88 17.52
N ALA A 142 -0.36 -25.08 16.91
CA ALA A 142 0.94 -25.53 16.37
C ALA A 142 2.11 -25.38 17.33
N ASP A 143 1.91 -24.94 18.58
CA ASP A 143 2.98 -24.56 19.51
C ASP A 143 3.95 -23.52 18.87
N ALA A 144 3.38 -22.52 18.19
CA ALA A 144 4.07 -21.55 17.34
C ALA A 144 3.75 -20.09 17.72
N LEU A 145 3.48 -19.82 19.00
CA LEU A 145 3.17 -18.47 19.47
C LEU A 145 4.38 -17.54 19.31
N PRO A 146 4.24 -16.39 18.62
CA PRO A 146 5.32 -15.42 18.45
C PRO A 146 5.46 -14.53 19.69
N LYS A 147 6.59 -13.84 19.78
CA LYS A 147 6.78 -12.74 20.75
C LYS A 147 5.91 -11.53 20.41
N ARG A 148 5.73 -11.28 19.10
CA ARG A 148 4.96 -10.14 18.60
C ARG A 148 4.34 -10.42 17.22
N VAL A 149 3.14 -9.89 17.02
CA VAL A 149 2.51 -9.77 15.70
C VAL A 149 2.57 -8.31 15.26
N VAL A 150 3.08 -8.05 14.06
CA VAL A 150 3.08 -6.73 13.40
C VAL A 150 2.09 -6.80 12.26
N ILE A 151 1.09 -5.91 12.25
CA ILE A 151 0.00 -5.90 11.27
C ILE A 151 -0.06 -4.59 10.50
N GLN A 152 -0.41 -4.64 9.21
CA GLN A 152 -0.72 -3.48 8.41
C GLN A 152 -2.22 -3.26 8.33
N TYR A 153 -2.67 -2.06 8.67
CA TYR A 153 -3.98 -1.52 8.35
C TYR A 153 -3.88 -0.55 7.15
N GLY A 154 -4.49 0.63 7.23
CA GLY A 154 -4.36 1.66 6.21
C GLY A 154 -5.29 2.84 6.44
N GLY A 155 -5.27 3.81 5.55
CA GLY A 155 -6.01 5.06 5.66
C GLY A 155 -7.54 4.94 5.85
N LYS A 156 -8.12 3.80 5.49
CA LYS A 156 -9.54 3.53 5.79
C LYS A 156 -9.83 3.52 7.30
N TRP A 157 -8.84 3.30 8.15
CA TRP A 157 -8.98 3.49 9.60
C TRP A 157 -9.53 4.88 9.93
N ASN A 158 -9.04 5.89 9.22
CA ASN A 158 -9.43 7.28 9.39
C ASN A 158 -10.62 7.70 8.50
N GLY A 159 -11.27 6.78 7.81
CA GLY A 159 -12.44 7.05 6.97
C GLY A 159 -12.16 7.73 5.63
N VAL A 160 -10.90 7.79 5.15
CA VAL A 160 -10.53 8.50 3.91
C VAL A 160 -11.25 7.99 2.64
N HIS A 161 -11.85 6.82 2.68
CA HIS A 161 -12.66 6.25 1.59
C HIS A 161 -14.09 6.78 1.57
N LEU A 162 -14.53 7.43 2.64
CA LEU A 162 -15.87 8.00 2.79
C LEU A 162 -15.90 9.50 2.46
N GLY A 163 -14.76 10.19 2.54
CA GLY A 163 -14.62 11.63 2.27
C GLY A 163 -13.45 12.23 3.01
N ALA A 164 -13.43 13.56 3.09
CA ALA A 164 -12.41 14.30 3.83
C ALA A 164 -12.42 13.87 5.31
N SER A 165 -11.23 13.66 5.87
CA SER A 165 -11.04 13.31 7.27
C SER A 165 -10.32 14.44 8.01
N GLN A 166 -10.21 14.33 9.33
CA GLN A 166 -9.43 15.26 10.14
C GLN A 166 -7.97 15.30 9.69
N VAL A 167 -7.39 16.49 9.59
CA VAL A 167 -6.00 16.72 9.19
C VAL A 167 -5.27 17.53 10.28
N PRO A 168 -4.07 17.09 10.72
CA PRO A 168 -3.43 15.81 10.40
C PRO A 168 -4.15 14.62 11.01
N MET A 169 -4.10 13.47 10.33
CA MET A 169 -4.58 12.21 10.90
C MET A 169 -3.62 11.73 11.98
N THR A 170 -4.16 11.30 13.11
CA THR A 170 -3.39 10.76 14.24
C THR A 170 -3.85 9.34 14.55
N GLU A 171 -3.01 8.57 15.24
CA GLU A 171 -3.31 7.20 15.65
C GLU A 171 -4.39 7.12 16.75
N ASP A 172 -4.62 8.24 17.45
CA ASP A 172 -5.58 8.33 18.56
C ASP A 172 -7.01 8.64 18.08
N GLN A 173 -7.23 8.76 16.78
CA GLN A 173 -8.58 8.92 16.24
C GLN A 173 -9.45 7.71 16.61
N LEU A 174 -10.59 8.00 17.21
CA LEU A 174 -11.56 6.97 17.55
C LEU A 174 -12.13 6.33 16.27
N PRO A 175 -12.52 5.05 16.33
CA PRO A 175 -13.25 4.41 15.25
C PRO A 175 -14.48 5.21 14.84
N LEU A 176 -14.75 5.23 13.55
CA LEU A 176 -15.95 5.85 13.01
C LEU A 176 -17.20 5.21 13.58
N VAL A 177 -18.20 6.04 13.83
CA VAL A 177 -19.54 5.62 14.20
C VAL A 177 -20.54 6.14 13.18
N ASP A 178 -21.53 5.34 12.84
CA ASP A 178 -22.66 5.76 12.04
C ASP A 178 -23.48 6.81 12.86
N PRO A 179 -23.60 8.04 12.37
CA PRO A 179 -24.29 9.09 13.13
C PRO A 179 -25.79 8.81 13.34
N ALA A 180 -26.42 8.02 12.47
CA ALA A 180 -27.84 7.68 12.58
C ALA A 180 -28.12 6.60 13.62
N THR A 181 -27.21 5.66 13.79
CA THR A 181 -27.39 4.48 14.65
C THR A 181 -26.50 4.48 15.91
N GLY A 182 -25.49 5.33 15.94
CA GLY A 182 -24.45 5.33 17.00
C GLY A 182 -23.58 4.07 17.02
N LYS A 183 -23.74 3.17 16.05
CA LYS A 183 -22.95 1.95 15.96
C LYS A 183 -21.60 2.23 15.30
N ARG A 184 -20.56 1.51 15.75
CA ARG A 184 -19.26 1.53 15.10
C ARG A 184 -19.38 1.06 13.65
N ASP A 185 -18.73 1.78 12.74
CA ASP A 185 -18.66 1.42 11.33
C ASP A 185 -18.11 0.00 11.15
N GLY A 186 -18.66 -0.74 10.18
CA GLY A 186 -18.23 -2.09 9.81
C GLY A 186 -16.88 -2.14 9.11
N ASN A 187 -15.92 -1.33 9.54
CA ASN A 187 -14.59 -1.26 8.97
C ASN A 187 -13.77 -2.51 9.32
N LEU A 188 -13.25 -3.16 8.31
CA LEU A 188 -12.37 -4.33 8.39
C LEU A 188 -11.26 -4.17 9.45
N TYR A 189 -10.57 -3.04 9.46
CA TYR A 189 -9.42 -2.83 10.35
C TYR A 189 -9.82 -2.76 11.82
N TYR A 190 -11.02 -2.26 12.13
CA TYR A 190 -11.53 -2.26 13.51
C TYR A 190 -11.77 -3.69 14.01
N SER A 191 -12.38 -4.53 13.18
CA SER A 191 -12.61 -5.94 13.52
C SER A 191 -11.30 -6.71 13.67
N GLN A 192 -10.34 -6.47 12.79
CA GLN A 192 -9.01 -7.08 12.89
C GLN A 192 -8.26 -6.64 14.16
N GLN A 193 -8.37 -5.36 14.55
CA GLN A 193 -7.77 -4.86 15.79
C GLN A 193 -8.37 -5.53 17.03
N ASP A 194 -9.70 -5.70 17.08
CA ASP A 194 -10.37 -6.37 18.20
C ASP A 194 -9.90 -7.82 18.33
N ILE A 195 -9.80 -8.55 17.23
CA ILE A 195 -9.31 -9.94 17.21
C ILE A 195 -7.86 -10.00 17.68
N LEU A 196 -6.99 -9.15 17.11
CA LEU A 196 -5.57 -9.15 17.45
C LEU A 196 -5.33 -8.82 18.93
N THR A 197 -6.01 -7.80 19.47
CA THR A 197 -5.84 -7.40 20.87
C THR A 197 -6.39 -8.43 21.83
N SER A 198 -7.53 -9.02 21.52
CA SER A 198 -8.10 -10.13 22.29
C SER A 198 -7.17 -11.36 22.31
N PHE A 199 -6.66 -11.75 21.15
CA PHE A 199 -5.70 -12.85 21.02
C PHE A 199 -4.40 -12.56 21.79
N ALA A 200 -3.83 -11.38 21.59
CA ALA A 200 -2.60 -10.96 22.28
C ALA A 200 -2.74 -10.98 23.79
N SER A 201 -3.88 -10.54 24.32
CA SER A 201 -4.18 -10.60 25.75
C SER A 201 -4.30 -12.04 26.27
N ARG A 202 -5.01 -12.91 25.56
CA ARG A 202 -5.19 -14.33 25.98
C ARG A 202 -3.87 -15.10 26.03
N HIS A 203 -2.94 -14.81 25.12
CA HIS A 203 -1.68 -15.56 24.99
C HIS A 203 -0.45 -14.81 25.49
N ASN A 204 -0.64 -13.64 26.13
CA ASN A 204 0.44 -12.79 26.64
C ASN A 204 1.53 -12.49 25.60
N ILE A 205 1.13 -12.25 24.35
CA ILE A 205 2.02 -11.78 23.28
C ILE A 205 1.87 -10.29 23.07
N ARG A 206 2.81 -9.68 22.33
CA ARG A 206 2.75 -8.27 21.97
C ARG A 206 2.24 -8.10 20.55
N TRP A 207 1.79 -6.89 20.22
CA TRP A 207 1.42 -6.52 18.87
C TRP A 207 1.93 -5.12 18.52
N ALA A 208 2.00 -4.80 17.23
CA ALA A 208 2.15 -3.43 16.73
C ALA A 208 1.38 -3.32 15.42
N ALA A 209 0.84 -2.15 15.12
CA ALA A 209 0.07 -1.93 13.89
C ALA A 209 0.52 -0.68 13.16
N GLY A 210 0.62 -0.75 11.83
CA GLY A 210 0.95 0.37 10.96
C GLY A 210 -0.24 0.86 10.15
N LEU A 211 -0.38 2.17 10.03
CA LEU A 211 -1.45 2.88 9.33
C LEU A 211 -0.87 3.64 8.11
N PRO A 212 -0.51 2.97 7.01
CA PRO A 212 0.03 3.66 5.84
C PRO A 212 -1.06 4.43 5.07
N PRO A 213 -0.68 5.55 4.42
CA PRO A 213 -1.42 6.17 3.32
C PRO A 213 -1.42 5.25 2.08
N PRO A 214 -1.83 5.72 0.89
CA PRO A 214 -1.68 4.92 -0.32
C PRO A 214 -0.25 4.40 -0.47
N VAL A 215 -0.11 3.07 -0.53
CA VAL A 215 1.19 2.41 -0.60
C VAL A 215 1.70 2.43 -2.04
N ILE A 216 2.92 2.93 -2.21
CA ILE A 216 3.64 2.98 -3.49
C ILE A 216 4.73 1.91 -3.48
N GLY A 217 4.72 1.05 -4.48
CA GLY A 217 5.71 -0.01 -4.59
C GLY A 217 5.45 -0.89 -5.80
N PHE A 218 6.38 -1.79 -6.05
CA PHE A 218 6.32 -2.77 -7.10
C PHE A 218 6.09 -4.17 -6.54
N SER A 219 5.17 -4.89 -7.16
CA SER A 219 5.07 -6.34 -7.08
C SER A 219 4.52 -6.86 -8.40
N PRO A 220 5.19 -7.82 -9.07
CA PRO A 220 4.70 -8.40 -10.31
C PRO A 220 3.40 -9.20 -10.12
N ASP A 221 3.07 -9.56 -8.89
CA ASP A 221 1.88 -10.33 -8.52
C ASP A 221 0.71 -9.46 -8.05
N SER A 222 0.90 -8.14 -7.90
CA SER A 222 -0.12 -7.23 -7.40
C SER A 222 -0.04 -5.85 -8.05
N PHE A 223 -1.12 -5.47 -8.71
CA PHE A 223 -1.26 -4.17 -9.37
C PHE A 223 -2.04 -3.15 -8.50
N GLN A 224 -2.09 -3.36 -7.19
CA GLN A 224 -2.81 -2.51 -6.25
C GLN A 224 -2.05 -1.24 -5.87
N THR A 225 -1.46 -0.58 -6.85
CA THR A 225 -0.75 0.70 -6.68
C THR A 225 -1.27 1.74 -7.67
N ILE A 226 -1.27 2.99 -7.26
CA ILE A 226 -1.69 4.11 -8.13
C ILE A 226 -0.71 4.34 -9.27
N ILE A 227 0.58 4.04 -9.09
CA ILE A 227 1.62 4.35 -10.07
C ILE A 227 1.48 3.50 -11.34
N PHE A 228 1.10 2.23 -11.23
CA PHE A 228 1.05 1.31 -12.37
C PHE A 228 0.15 1.81 -13.53
N PRO A 229 -1.15 2.14 -13.32
CA PRO A 229 -1.99 2.66 -14.40
C PRO A 229 -1.49 3.98 -14.98
N LEU A 230 -0.81 4.81 -14.20
CA LEU A 230 -0.19 6.04 -14.70
C LEU A 230 1.00 5.76 -15.62
N LEU A 231 1.79 4.72 -15.32
CA LEU A 231 2.91 4.30 -16.18
C LEU A 231 2.41 3.72 -17.50
N VAL A 232 1.34 2.93 -17.46
CA VAL A 232 0.68 2.42 -18.67
C VAL A 232 0.14 3.57 -19.51
N TYR A 233 -0.55 4.54 -18.88
CA TYR A 233 -1.04 5.73 -19.54
C TYR A 233 0.09 6.51 -20.21
N ALA A 234 1.18 6.79 -19.49
CA ALA A 234 2.33 7.52 -20.05
C ALA A 234 3.00 6.78 -21.22
N ALA A 235 3.14 5.44 -21.13
CA ALA A 235 3.71 4.64 -22.19
C ALA A 235 2.86 4.68 -23.47
N VAL A 236 1.54 4.53 -23.34
CA VAL A 236 0.61 4.58 -24.47
C VAL A 236 0.56 5.98 -25.07
N GLN A 237 0.45 7.05 -24.25
CA GLN A 237 0.44 8.42 -24.75
C GLN A 237 1.72 8.75 -25.53
N LYS A 238 2.88 8.35 -25.02
CA LYS A 238 4.16 8.51 -25.73
C LYS A 238 4.16 7.79 -27.07
N HIS A 239 3.72 6.54 -27.10
CA HIS A 239 3.64 5.77 -28.35
C HIS A 239 2.73 6.43 -29.38
N LEU A 240 1.61 7.01 -28.94
CA LEU A 240 0.65 7.73 -29.79
C LEU A 240 1.09 9.14 -30.17
N GLY A 241 2.22 9.65 -29.62
CA GLY A 241 2.68 11.03 -29.83
C GLY A 241 1.79 12.08 -29.17
N LYS A 242 1.02 11.69 -28.15
CA LYS A 242 0.10 12.57 -27.41
C LYS A 242 0.75 13.06 -26.12
N PRO A 243 0.37 14.26 -25.60
CA PRO A 243 0.87 14.75 -24.32
C PRO A 243 0.35 13.92 -23.13
N LEU A 244 1.02 14.04 -22.00
CA LEU A 244 0.55 13.52 -20.71
C LEU A 244 -0.45 14.52 -20.10
N GLU A 245 -1.74 14.32 -20.34
CA GLU A 245 -2.81 15.22 -19.89
C GLU A 245 -3.24 14.92 -18.47
N PHE A 246 -3.39 15.95 -17.63
CA PHE A 246 -3.94 15.81 -16.28
C PHE A 246 -5.47 15.86 -16.33
N PRO A 247 -6.20 14.84 -15.84
CA PRO A 247 -7.63 14.73 -16.07
C PRO A 247 -8.52 15.54 -15.13
N SER A 248 -7.97 16.05 -14.02
CA SER A 248 -8.74 16.64 -12.93
C SER A 248 -8.57 18.14 -12.81
N ASP A 249 -9.15 18.75 -11.79
CA ASP A 249 -9.14 20.19 -11.55
C ASP A 249 -7.90 20.68 -10.80
N ILE A 250 -7.83 22.01 -10.65
CA ILE A 250 -6.74 22.70 -9.94
C ILE A 250 -6.70 22.32 -8.46
N ALA A 251 -7.85 21.97 -7.85
CA ALA A 251 -7.90 21.57 -6.45
C ALA A 251 -7.19 20.22 -6.24
N ALA A 252 -7.39 19.26 -7.13
CA ALA A 252 -6.67 17.98 -7.11
C ALA A 252 -5.18 18.14 -7.44
N TRP A 253 -4.84 19.04 -8.38
CA TRP A 253 -3.46 19.33 -8.79
C TRP A 253 -2.58 19.78 -7.64
N TRP A 254 -3.07 20.68 -6.80
CA TRP A 254 -2.36 21.23 -5.64
C TRP A 254 -2.62 20.52 -4.33
N CYS A 255 -3.50 19.50 -4.31
CA CYS A 255 -3.88 18.83 -3.07
C CYS A 255 -2.67 18.13 -2.41
N PRO A 256 -2.26 18.57 -1.21
CA PRO A 256 -1.16 17.93 -0.50
C PRO A 256 -1.59 16.57 0.06
N GLN A 257 -0.76 15.57 -0.17
CA GLN A 257 -1.00 14.19 0.28
C GLN A 257 0.30 13.58 0.82
N HIS A 258 0.18 12.63 1.75
CA HIS A 258 1.26 11.71 2.05
C HIS A 258 1.09 10.42 1.25
N LEU A 259 2.21 9.86 0.85
CA LEU A 259 2.36 8.53 0.28
C LEU A 259 3.18 7.65 1.23
N GLY A 260 3.18 6.35 1.03
CA GLY A 260 4.00 5.41 1.78
C GLY A 260 4.76 4.49 0.83
N ASN A 261 6.07 4.69 0.69
CA ASN A 261 6.91 3.76 -0.04
C ASN A 261 6.93 2.40 0.66
N ALA A 262 6.62 1.33 -0.07
CA ALA A 262 6.48 -0.01 0.53
C ALA A 262 7.79 -0.52 1.15
N MET A 263 8.97 -0.13 0.62
CA MET A 263 10.25 -0.50 1.18
C MET A 263 10.56 0.28 2.47
N LEU A 264 10.28 1.60 2.49
CA LEU A 264 10.40 2.41 3.72
C LEU A 264 9.45 1.90 4.80
N ASN A 265 8.21 1.58 4.42
CA ASN A 265 7.24 0.95 5.32
C ASN A 265 7.79 -0.38 5.87
N GLY A 266 8.50 -1.15 5.05
CA GLY A 266 9.17 -2.38 5.47
C GLY A 266 10.19 -2.15 6.58
N TYR A 267 11.04 -1.12 6.46
CA TYR A 267 11.97 -0.73 7.54
C TYR A 267 11.23 -0.29 8.80
N GLU A 268 10.11 0.42 8.67
CA GLU A 268 9.31 0.82 9.82
C GLU A 268 8.64 -0.38 10.51
N TYR A 269 8.16 -1.37 9.76
CA TYR A 269 7.64 -2.62 10.33
C TYR A 269 8.72 -3.43 11.03
N GLU A 270 9.96 -3.49 10.48
CA GLU A 270 11.09 -4.12 11.17
C GLU A 270 11.40 -3.39 12.49
N TRP A 271 11.43 -2.05 12.46
CA TRP A 271 11.57 -1.25 13.67
C TRP A 271 10.44 -1.51 14.68
N MET A 272 9.19 -1.60 14.25
CA MET A 272 8.06 -1.93 15.11
C MET A 272 8.18 -3.33 15.73
N ALA A 273 8.76 -4.29 15.00
CA ALA A 273 8.99 -5.64 15.53
C ALA A 273 10.05 -5.65 16.63
N LEU A 274 11.16 -4.94 16.42
CA LEU A 274 12.37 -5.08 17.21
C LEU A 274 12.46 -4.08 18.37
N SER A 275 11.80 -2.93 18.29
CA SER A 275 11.87 -1.89 19.32
C SER A 275 10.89 -2.18 20.46
N PRO A 276 11.36 -2.26 21.72
CA PRO A 276 10.48 -2.57 22.86
C PRO A 276 9.36 -1.56 23.07
N GLN A 277 9.63 -0.26 22.84
CA GLN A 277 8.70 0.85 23.05
C GLN A 277 7.54 0.89 22.05
N THR A 278 7.59 0.11 20.98
CA THR A 278 6.51 0.03 20.00
C THR A 278 5.45 -1.03 20.34
N ALA A 279 5.69 -1.82 21.37
CA ALA A 279 4.79 -2.88 21.78
C ALA A 279 3.41 -2.36 22.17
N ASN A 280 2.36 -3.01 21.66
CA ASN A 280 0.95 -2.70 21.90
C ASN A 280 0.57 -1.27 21.49
N ASN A 281 1.13 -0.82 20.37
CA ASN A 281 0.90 0.52 19.81
C ASN A 281 0.56 0.45 18.31
N MET A 282 -0.15 1.49 17.88
CA MET A 282 -0.34 1.80 16.46
C MET A 282 0.52 3.00 16.08
N PHE A 283 1.01 3.02 14.86
CA PHE A 283 1.79 4.11 14.29
C PHE A 283 1.28 4.45 12.89
N ASN A 284 1.14 5.74 12.60
CA ASN A 284 1.07 6.19 11.23
C ASN A 284 2.40 5.86 10.54
N ILE A 285 2.31 5.46 9.29
CA ILE A 285 3.45 5.21 8.42
C ILE A 285 3.34 6.17 7.24
N SER A 286 4.42 6.80 6.83
CA SER A 286 4.45 7.59 5.59
C SER A 286 5.88 7.84 5.13
N ASP A 287 6.02 8.34 3.90
CA ASP A 287 7.29 8.85 3.38
C ASP A 287 7.84 10.04 4.19
N ASP A 288 7.03 10.62 5.07
CA ASP A 288 7.32 11.86 5.82
C ASP A 288 7.71 13.02 4.88
N SER A 289 7.18 12.99 3.67
CA SER A 289 7.35 13.95 2.58
C SER A 289 5.98 14.27 1.98
N VAL A 290 5.73 15.54 1.68
CA VAL A 290 4.46 15.97 1.09
C VAL A 290 4.51 15.83 -0.42
N PHE A 291 3.53 15.13 -0.97
CA PHE A 291 3.34 14.90 -2.39
C PHE A 291 2.23 15.79 -2.95
N THR A 292 2.41 16.29 -4.16
CA THR A 292 1.36 16.89 -5.00
C THR A 292 1.53 16.46 -6.45
N TRP A 293 0.42 16.38 -7.18
CA TRP A 293 0.48 16.11 -8.62
C TRP A 293 1.20 17.23 -9.38
N ALA A 294 1.13 18.46 -8.89
CA ALA A 294 1.81 19.63 -9.47
C ALA A 294 3.33 19.45 -9.59
N LEU A 295 3.95 18.78 -8.63
CA LEU A 295 5.38 18.46 -8.67
C LEU A 295 5.66 17.19 -9.48
N PHE A 296 4.87 16.14 -9.26
CA PHE A 296 5.16 14.82 -9.83
C PHE A 296 4.82 14.70 -11.32
N TRP A 297 3.71 15.31 -11.79
CA TRP A 297 3.25 15.14 -13.18
C TRP A 297 4.27 15.61 -14.23
N PRO A 298 4.92 16.79 -14.06
CA PRO A 298 6.03 17.20 -14.92
C PRO A 298 7.24 16.25 -14.87
N MET A 299 7.53 15.69 -13.71
CA MET A 299 8.64 14.73 -13.52
C MET A 299 8.34 13.41 -14.25
N LEU A 300 7.11 12.91 -14.16
CA LEU A 300 6.66 11.73 -14.89
C LEU A 300 6.76 11.95 -16.41
N ALA A 301 6.26 13.09 -16.91
CA ALA A 301 6.36 13.46 -18.33
C ALA A 301 7.82 13.54 -18.78
N SER A 302 8.69 14.17 -17.99
CA SER A 302 10.13 14.23 -18.23
C SER A 302 10.78 12.84 -18.27
N ARG A 303 10.41 11.95 -17.36
CA ARG A 303 10.90 10.55 -17.32
C ARG A 303 10.58 9.80 -18.62
N PHE A 304 9.42 10.09 -19.21
CA PHE A 304 9.01 9.52 -20.50
C PHE A 304 9.49 10.35 -21.70
N GLY A 305 10.10 11.53 -21.52
CA GLY A 305 10.56 12.41 -22.59
C GLY A 305 9.42 12.91 -23.46
N MET A 306 8.30 13.33 -22.86
CA MET A 306 7.09 13.78 -23.54
C MET A 306 6.57 15.08 -22.92
N PRO A 307 5.81 15.91 -23.68
CA PRO A 307 5.13 17.07 -23.13
C PRO A 307 3.98 16.66 -22.20
N TYR A 308 3.58 17.56 -21.30
CA TYR A 308 2.40 17.39 -20.46
C TYR A 308 1.47 18.60 -20.56
N THR A 309 0.20 18.38 -20.19
CA THR A 309 -0.79 19.42 -19.99
C THR A 309 -1.24 19.37 -18.53
N GLY A 310 -1.19 20.52 -17.85
CA GLY A 310 -1.71 20.67 -16.48
C GLY A 310 -3.24 20.68 -16.44
N PRO A 311 -3.82 20.96 -15.25
CA PRO A 311 -5.26 21.01 -15.08
C PRO A 311 -5.87 22.16 -15.90
N GLU A 312 -7.12 21.97 -16.34
CA GLU A 312 -7.92 23.07 -16.86
C GLU A 312 -8.20 24.09 -15.75
N THR A 313 -7.88 25.34 -16.01
CA THR A 313 -8.02 26.44 -15.04
C THR A 313 -9.27 27.29 -15.26
N ASN A 314 -9.93 27.14 -16.40
CA ASN A 314 -11.15 27.86 -16.71
C ASN A 314 -12.38 27.02 -16.33
N ASP A 315 -13.03 27.39 -15.24
CA ASP A 315 -14.26 26.72 -14.77
C ASP A 315 -15.45 26.84 -15.73
N ALA A 316 -15.45 27.81 -16.64
CA ALA A 316 -16.48 27.99 -17.65
C ALA A 316 -16.36 27.01 -18.82
N VAL A 317 -15.26 26.26 -18.95
CA VAL A 317 -15.09 25.23 -19.98
C VAL A 317 -16.05 24.07 -19.66
N GLU A 318 -16.86 23.70 -20.66
CA GLU A 318 -17.81 22.60 -20.56
C GLU A 318 -17.10 21.22 -20.42
N GLY A 319 -17.88 20.22 -19.99
CA GLY A 319 -17.42 18.83 -19.92
C GLY A 319 -16.87 18.40 -18.57
N TRP A 320 -16.98 19.23 -17.51
CA TRP A 320 -16.72 18.80 -16.16
C TRP A 320 -17.70 17.74 -15.69
N ARG A 321 -17.19 16.71 -15.06
CA ARG A 321 -17.96 15.67 -14.35
C ARG A 321 -17.63 15.71 -12.88
N GLU A 322 -18.57 15.25 -12.06
CA GLU A 322 -18.44 15.28 -10.60
C GLU A 322 -18.67 13.90 -10.01
N ALA A 323 -17.89 13.56 -9.02
CA ALA A 323 -18.07 12.36 -8.20
C ALA A 323 -18.11 12.75 -6.72
N ALA A 324 -19.28 12.59 -6.11
CA ALA A 324 -19.47 12.84 -4.69
C ALA A 324 -18.91 11.68 -3.87
N MET A 325 -18.16 11.99 -2.80
CA MET A 325 -17.73 10.98 -1.83
C MET A 325 -18.92 10.47 -1.01
N PRO A 326 -18.85 9.22 -0.47
CA PRO A 326 -20.03 8.58 0.15
C PRO A 326 -20.65 9.34 1.32
N ALA A 327 -19.83 9.84 2.25
CA ALA A 327 -20.35 10.39 3.50
C ALA A 327 -20.71 11.87 3.46
N GLU A 328 -21.83 12.21 4.12
CA GLU A 328 -22.26 13.59 4.42
C GLU A 328 -22.90 13.61 5.82
N PRO A 329 -22.32 14.33 6.81
CA PRO A 329 -21.05 15.07 6.71
C PRO A 329 -19.84 14.14 6.50
N PRO A 330 -18.68 14.69 6.08
CA PRO A 330 -17.45 13.92 5.96
C PRO A 330 -17.02 13.29 7.30
N PRO A 331 -16.38 12.11 7.29
CA PRO A 331 -15.95 11.44 8.53
C PRO A 331 -14.94 12.30 9.28
N HIS A 332 -15.12 12.42 10.62
CA HIS A 332 -14.32 13.26 11.52
C HIS A 332 -14.16 14.73 11.08
N GLY A 333 -14.89 15.16 10.05
CA GLY A 333 -14.81 16.48 9.46
C GLY A 333 -16.05 17.30 9.70
N LEU A 334 -15.88 18.59 9.47
CA LEU A 334 -16.96 19.58 9.41
C LEU A 334 -17.11 20.01 7.95
N GLY A 335 -18.34 20.37 7.55
CA GLY A 335 -18.60 20.96 6.25
C GLY A 335 -19.44 20.07 5.33
N LYS A 336 -19.34 20.38 4.06
CA LYS A 336 -20.12 19.70 2.99
C LYS A 336 -19.43 18.42 2.53
N ARG A 337 -20.21 17.57 1.88
CA ARG A 337 -19.71 16.40 1.15
C ARG A 337 -18.55 16.78 0.23
N THR A 338 -17.47 15.99 0.23
CA THR A 338 -16.40 16.15 -0.73
C THR A 338 -16.89 15.77 -2.12
N VAL A 339 -16.69 16.65 -3.10
CA VAL A 339 -16.98 16.42 -4.51
C VAL A 339 -15.70 16.56 -5.30
N ARG A 340 -15.38 15.57 -6.12
CA ARG A 340 -14.23 15.53 -7.01
C ARG A 340 -14.66 15.88 -8.41
N ARG A 341 -13.82 16.65 -9.15
CA ARG A 341 -14.10 17.09 -10.50
C ARG A 341 -13.05 16.57 -11.47
N TYR A 342 -13.48 16.11 -12.64
CA TYR A 342 -12.59 15.59 -13.67
C TYR A 342 -13.22 15.77 -15.07
N LYS A 343 -12.38 15.83 -16.10
CA LYS A 343 -12.79 15.94 -17.52
C LYS A 343 -13.01 14.58 -18.16
N TRP A 344 -12.14 13.63 -17.85
CA TRP A 344 -12.17 12.26 -18.35
C TRP A 344 -11.63 11.29 -17.29
N SER A 345 -11.92 10.01 -17.44
CA SER A 345 -11.47 8.98 -16.51
C SER A 345 -10.48 8.01 -17.17
N PHE A 346 -9.52 7.51 -16.38
CA PHE A 346 -8.57 6.51 -16.85
C PHE A 346 -9.27 5.19 -17.23
N VAL A 347 -10.38 4.85 -16.58
CA VAL A 347 -11.19 3.66 -16.95
C VAL A 347 -11.75 3.84 -18.36
N GLU A 348 -12.34 4.99 -18.69
CA GLU A 348 -12.87 5.26 -20.04
C GLU A 348 -11.75 5.38 -21.08
N TRP A 349 -10.64 6.00 -20.71
CA TRP A 349 -9.46 6.08 -21.56
C TRP A 349 -8.95 4.66 -21.91
N ALA A 350 -8.88 3.74 -20.94
CA ALA A 350 -8.45 2.39 -21.17
C ALA A 350 -9.42 1.56 -22.05
N GLN A 351 -10.69 1.96 -22.13
CA GLN A 351 -11.69 1.30 -22.99
C GLN A 351 -11.63 1.74 -24.47
N GLN A 352 -10.87 2.77 -24.79
CA GLN A 352 -10.71 3.24 -26.17
C GLN A 352 -9.84 2.27 -26.95
N GLN A 353 -10.34 1.83 -28.12
CA GLN A 353 -9.68 0.81 -28.94
C GLN A 353 -8.26 1.20 -29.37
N GLU A 354 -8.03 2.50 -29.64
CA GLU A 354 -6.71 3.02 -30.00
C GLU A 354 -5.68 2.76 -28.86
N ASN A 355 -6.07 2.97 -27.61
CA ASN A 355 -5.20 2.81 -26.45
C ASN A 355 -4.92 1.31 -26.15
N VAL A 356 -5.93 0.47 -26.35
CA VAL A 356 -5.76 -1.00 -26.24
C VAL A 356 -4.75 -1.49 -27.27
N GLN A 357 -4.94 -1.13 -28.56
CA GLN A 357 -4.05 -1.53 -29.64
C GLN A 357 -2.62 -0.99 -29.46
N ALA A 358 -2.48 0.25 -28.97
CA ALA A 358 -1.17 0.84 -28.69
C ALA A 358 -0.44 0.04 -27.59
N TRP A 359 -1.15 -0.39 -26.56
CA TRP A 359 -0.55 -1.22 -25.52
C TRP A 359 -0.24 -2.64 -25.98
N GLU A 360 -1.10 -3.27 -26.77
CA GLU A 360 -0.84 -4.58 -27.37
C GLU A 360 0.45 -4.56 -28.19
N HIS A 361 0.63 -3.52 -29.02
CA HIS A 361 1.87 -3.32 -29.78
C HIS A 361 3.08 -3.18 -28.86
N GLN A 362 2.99 -2.35 -27.78
CA GLN A 362 4.09 -2.21 -26.80
C GLN A 362 4.39 -3.56 -26.11
N THR A 363 3.35 -4.34 -25.83
CA THR A 363 3.49 -5.66 -25.18
C THR A 363 4.26 -6.62 -26.06
N GLU A 364 3.96 -6.66 -27.36
CA GLU A 364 4.66 -7.51 -28.33
C GLU A 364 6.10 -7.03 -28.57
N GLU A 365 6.29 -5.73 -28.81
CA GLU A 365 7.59 -5.12 -29.11
C GLU A 365 8.61 -5.29 -27.96
N HIS A 366 8.14 -5.12 -26.72
CA HIS A 366 9.00 -5.15 -25.53
C HIS A 366 8.90 -6.43 -24.69
N GLU A 367 8.16 -7.44 -25.15
CA GLU A 367 7.94 -8.72 -24.47
C GLU A 367 7.43 -8.52 -23.02
N LEU A 368 6.43 -7.65 -22.85
CA LEU A 368 5.94 -7.29 -21.52
C LEU A 368 5.17 -8.45 -20.87
N LYS A 369 5.28 -8.52 -19.54
CA LYS A 369 4.61 -9.52 -18.71
C LYS A 369 3.38 -8.90 -18.04
N GLY A 370 2.29 -9.63 -18.06
CA GLY A 370 1.05 -9.17 -17.42
C GLY A 370 0.20 -8.30 -18.34
N GLY A 371 -1.00 -7.99 -17.90
CA GLY A 371 -1.97 -7.22 -18.67
C GLY A 371 -2.80 -6.30 -17.78
N PRO A 372 -2.64 -4.97 -17.93
CA PRO A 372 -3.47 -4.02 -17.18
C PRO A 372 -4.95 -4.09 -17.59
N TRP A 373 -5.26 -4.62 -18.78
CA TRP A 373 -6.62 -4.78 -19.25
C TRP A 373 -7.36 -6.01 -18.71
N LYS A 374 -6.73 -6.85 -17.89
CA LYS A 374 -7.39 -7.99 -17.22
C LYS A 374 -8.49 -7.53 -16.26
N ASP A 375 -8.32 -6.36 -15.65
CA ASP A 375 -9.29 -5.76 -14.74
C ASP A 375 -9.19 -4.22 -14.84
N VAL A 376 -9.79 -3.68 -15.90
CA VAL A 376 -9.75 -2.24 -16.21
C VAL A 376 -10.30 -1.41 -15.04
N GLY A 377 -11.42 -1.83 -14.48
CA GLY A 377 -12.07 -1.12 -13.37
C GLY A 377 -11.20 -1.07 -12.11
N ALA A 378 -10.60 -2.20 -11.72
CA ALA A 378 -9.78 -2.26 -10.52
C ALA A 378 -8.42 -1.56 -10.69
N ILE A 379 -7.81 -1.63 -11.88
CA ILE A 379 -6.47 -1.07 -12.13
C ILE A 379 -6.59 0.44 -12.42
N PHE A 380 -7.32 0.83 -13.45
CA PHE A 380 -7.41 2.23 -13.88
C PHE A 380 -8.28 3.08 -12.95
N GLY A 381 -9.29 2.50 -12.30
CA GLY A 381 -10.07 3.18 -11.26
C GLY A 381 -9.25 3.65 -10.05
N ARG A 382 -8.06 3.06 -9.82
CA ARG A 382 -7.11 3.57 -8.81
C ARG A 382 -6.48 4.88 -9.24
N ALA A 383 -6.14 5.02 -10.52
CA ALA A 383 -5.67 6.30 -11.05
C ALA A 383 -6.76 7.35 -10.95
N ASP A 384 -8.01 7.02 -11.34
CA ASP A 384 -9.16 7.92 -11.19
C ASP A 384 -9.33 8.40 -9.75
N ALA A 385 -9.32 7.47 -8.80
CA ALA A 385 -9.48 7.78 -7.37
C ALA A 385 -8.34 8.63 -6.80
N GLY A 386 -7.10 8.38 -7.25
CA GLY A 386 -5.93 9.07 -6.73
C GLY A 386 -5.70 10.43 -7.37
N VAL A 387 -5.84 10.52 -8.70
CA VAL A 387 -5.56 11.75 -9.46
C VAL A 387 -6.67 12.80 -9.28
N SER A 388 -7.92 12.36 -9.03
CA SER A 388 -9.03 13.29 -8.74
C SER A 388 -9.16 13.66 -7.25
N ALA A 389 -8.33 13.11 -6.37
CA ALA A 389 -8.42 13.40 -4.94
C ALA A 389 -8.07 14.87 -4.64
N ASN A 390 -9.04 15.59 -4.10
CA ASN A 390 -8.95 17.00 -3.71
C ASN A 390 -9.14 17.23 -2.21
N ASP A 391 -9.17 16.16 -1.43
CA ASP A 391 -9.21 16.15 0.01
C ASP A 391 -7.81 15.89 0.58
N VAL A 392 -7.36 16.80 1.46
CA VAL A 392 -6.01 16.73 2.06
C VAL A 392 -5.85 15.45 2.89
N LYS A 393 -4.73 14.74 2.69
CA LYS A 393 -4.41 13.50 3.40
C LYS A 393 -3.00 13.55 3.97
N LEU A 394 -2.86 14.18 5.14
CA LEU A 394 -1.60 14.28 5.86
C LEU A 394 -1.66 13.49 7.18
N TYR A 395 -0.68 12.63 7.38
CA TYR A 395 -0.56 11.76 8.54
C TYR A 395 0.48 12.32 9.51
N SER A 396 0.17 12.39 10.79
CA SER A 396 1.12 12.84 11.79
C SER A 396 2.15 11.75 12.08
N MET A 397 3.41 12.02 11.80
CA MET A 397 4.53 11.14 12.18
C MET A 397 5.08 11.46 13.59
N ALA A 398 4.41 12.32 14.35
CA ALA A 398 4.89 12.79 15.66
C ALA A 398 5.03 11.65 16.67
N LYS A 399 4.13 10.69 16.68
CA LYS A 399 4.19 9.52 17.58
C LYS A 399 5.36 8.61 17.22
N ALA A 400 5.54 8.25 15.97
CA ALA A 400 6.65 7.44 15.51
C ALA A 400 8.01 8.10 15.84
N LYS A 401 8.15 9.41 15.59
CA LYS A 401 9.36 10.18 15.95
C LYS A 401 9.64 10.19 17.44
N LYS A 402 8.63 10.36 18.29
CA LYS A 402 8.79 10.29 19.76
C LYS A 402 9.23 8.90 20.23
N HIS A 403 8.98 7.85 19.45
CA HIS A 403 9.39 6.47 19.73
C HIS A 403 10.68 6.06 19.00
N GLY A 404 11.34 7.02 18.31
CA GLY A 404 12.67 6.80 17.71
C GLY A 404 12.68 6.42 16.24
N TRP A 405 11.57 6.58 15.52
CA TRP A 405 11.52 6.45 14.06
C TRP A 405 11.68 7.82 13.40
N PHE A 406 12.70 7.95 12.53
CA PHE A 406 13.00 9.17 11.77
C PHE A 406 13.14 8.90 10.28
N GLY A 407 12.74 7.70 9.82
CA GLY A 407 12.83 7.30 8.43
C GLY A 407 12.00 8.20 7.53
N PHE A 408 12.58 8.62 6.39
CA PHE A 408 11.88 9.36 5.35
C PHE A 408 12.45 9.08 3.96
N VAL A 409 11.66 9.40 2.94
CA VAL A 409 12.07 9.44 1.53
C VAL A 409 11.32 10.57 0.83
N ASP A 410 11.95 11.23 -0.15
CA ASP A 410 11.21 12.14 -1.03
C ASP A 410 10.18 11.36 -1.83
N SER A 411 8.89 11.72 -1.71
CA SER A 411 7.79 10.98 -2.35
C SER A 411 7.88 10.98 -3.87
N ASN A 412 8.43 12.02 -4.49
CA ASN A 412 8.61 12.06 -5.94
C ASN A 412 9.77 11.15 -6.39
N GLU A 413 10.89 11.17 -5.65
CA GLU A 413 12.00 10.23 -5.86
C GLU A 413 11.54 8.78 -5.66
N SER A 414 10.76 8.52 -4.62
CA SER A 414 10.10 7.24 -4.35
C SER A 414 9.26 6.76 -5.52
N MET A 415 8.37 7.60 -6.03
CA MET A 415 7.52 7.29 -7.17
C MET A 415 8.34 6.99 -8.43
N LEU A 416 9.41 7.76 -8.70
CA LEU A 416 10.28 7.53 -9.86
C LEU A 416 11.13 6.26 -9.72
N SER A 417 11.60 5.92 -8.53
CA SER A 417 12.36 4.68 -8.31
C SER A 417 11.54 3.43 -8.62
N VAL A 418 10.25 3.48 -8.32
CA VAL A 418 9.33 2.38 -8.63
C VAL A 418 9.13 2.19 -10.14
N VAL A 419 9.26 3.26 -10.95
CA VAL A 419 9.26 3.12 -12.43
C VAL A 419 10.36 2.16 -12.88
N ASP A 420 11.56 2.28 -12.32
CA ASP A 420 12.69 1.43 -12.68
C ASP A 420 12.46 -0.03 -12.31
N GLU A 421 11.77 -0.30 -11.19
CA GLU A 421 11.36 -1.66 -10.82
C GLU A 421 10.34 -2.25 -11.80
N PHE A 422 9.37 -1.46 -12.27
CA PHE A 422 8.40 -1.90 -13.29
C PHE A 422 9.06 -2.21 -14.64
N VAL A 423 10.03 -1.39 -15.05
CA VAL A 423 10.85 -1.63 -16.25
C VAL A 423 11.67 -2.92 -16.11
N ALA A 424 12.41 -3.05 -15.00
CA ALA A 424 13.23 -4.24 -14.73
C ALA A 424 12.39 -5.53 -14.67
N GLY A 425 11.15 -5.44 -14.18
CA GLY A 425 10.17 -6.52 -14.15
C GLY A 425 9.56 -6.86 -15.51
N LYS A 426 9.84 -6.08 -16.55
CA LYS A 426 9.16 -6.16 -17.88
C LYS A 426 7.64 -6.02 -17.76
N ILE A 427 7.16 -5.16 -16.87
CA ILE A 427 5.73 -4.86 -16.70
C ILE A 427 5.33 -3.64 -17.53
N ILE A 428 6.25 -2.70 -17.72
CA ILE A 428 6.14 -1.58 -18.65
C ILE A 428 7.39 -1.53 -19.53
N PRO A 429 7.34 -0.91 -20.73
CA PRO A 429 8.53 -0.69 -21.55
C PRO A 429 9.46 0.33 -20.89
N ASP A 430 10.76 0.25 -21.19
CA ASP A 430 11.67 1.35 -20.83
C ASP A 430 11.17 2.64 -21.52
N PRO A 431 10.91 3.71 -20.77
CA PRO A 431 10.48 4.97 -21.37
C PRO A 431 11.36 5.45 -22.52
N LYS A 432 12.67 5.17 -22.50
CA LYS A 432 13.60 5.59 -23.54
C LYS A 432 13.48 4.78 -24.84
N SER A 433 12.98 3.55 -24.77
CA SER A 433 12.85 2.67 -25.95
C SER A 433 11.54 2.87 -26.71
N ILE A 434 10.55 3.55 -26.13
CA ILE A 434 9.25 3.78 -26.78
C ILE A 434 9.39 4.72 -27.95
N GLN A 435 9.07 4.26 -29.16
CA GLN A 435 9.01 5.05 -30.37
C GLN A 435 7.62 5.67 -30.54
N SER A 436 7.57 6.94 -30.94
CA SER A 436 6.31 7.62 -31.25
C SER A 436 5.86 7.28 -32.66
N LYS A 437 4.58 6.94 -32.85
CA LYS A 437 3.98 6.78 -34.18
C LYS A 437 3.88 8.09 -34.97
N ALA A 438 4.04 9.24 -34.30
CA ALA A 438 3.98 10.55 -34.93
C ALA A 438 5.34 11.04 -35.47
N ALA A 439 6.38 10.21 -35.38
CA ALA A 439 7.72 10.53 -35.86
C ALA A 439 7.97 10.01 -37.29
#